data_790c7bfe559b4c7d985b9a93e1fd8eeb
#
_entry.id   790c7bfe559b4c7d985b9a93e1fd8eeb
#
_cell.length_a   1.000
_cell.length_b   1.000
_cell.length_c   1.000
_cell.angle_alpha   90.00
_cell.angle_beta   90.00
_cell.angle_gamma   90.00
#
_symmetry.space_group_name_H-M   'P 1'
#
loop_
_entity.id
_entity.type
_entity.pdbx_description
1 polymer ?
#
loop_
_entity_poly.entity_id
_entity_poly.type
_entity_poly.pdbx_seq_one_letter_code
_entity_poly.pdbx_strand_id
1 'polypeptide(L)'
;MSERKKTKIVATLGPSTDSPLIIKKMILEGVDVFRINFSHADHSEVENRIKIIREVSEKLQSNTSILADLQGPKLRIGKVEDGISLEPGDLITFQNGETFIGDRQKVYMNYKNFSKDVKPGERVLLDDGKLIFEVISTDKKSIVEAKVIQGGSLKSKKGVNLPNTKLSLPALTEKDVIDAEFAIKQNVDWVALSFVRNSNDIMDLKNLIDQHTVHKIPIIAKIEKPEAIENIDKIISYCDGLMVARGDLGVEIPPAEVPLIQKELVKLAKKARIPVIIATQMMESMIDCLTASRAEVNDVANSVMDGADAVMLSGETSVGKYPVEVIQTMSSIIHSVEHSELITVPQKPPNIRTVRFVTKSICYHAVHIANDVQAKAICTLTNSGYTAFQVSAWRPNSHILVFTSNKRILTQLNLIWGVKAFFYDSFESTDKTVEQINKIAKDKGYVDKGDLLVNLTAMPIIDKGMVNTLRVSIV
;
A
#
# COMPACT_ATOMS: atom_id res chain seq x y z
N MET A 1 25.45 -10.74 -10.99
CA MET A 1 24.05 -10.73 -10.55
C MET A 1 23.56 -9.31 -10.63
N SER A 2 22.41 -9.04 -11.23
CA SER A 2 21.82 -7.69 -11.19
C SER A 2 21.62 -7.30 -9.73
N GLU A 3 22.10 -6.14 -9.32
CA GLU A 3 21.83 -5.62 -7.98
C GLU A 3 20.33 -5.58 -7.73
N ARG A 4 19.91 -6.14 -6.58
CA ARG A 4 18.50 -6.35 -6.27
C ARG A 4 17.89 -5.04 -5.77
N LYS A 5 16.82 -4.56 -6.42
CA LYS A 5 16.09 -3.36 -6.00
C LYS A 5 15.63 -3.45 -4.55
N LYS A 6 15.57 -2.33 -3.87
CA LYS A 6 15.14 -2.19 -2.47
C LYS A 6 13.69 -1.71 -2.35
N THR A 7 13.28 -0.72 -3.18
CA THR A 7 11.89 -0.28 -3.29
C THR A 7 11.03 -1.41 -3.87
N LYS A 8 9.88 -1.65 -3.26
CA LYS A 8 9.01 -2.78 -3.59
C LYS A 8 8.04 -2.43 -4.71
N ILE A 9 7.61 -3.44 -5.46
CA ILE A 9 6.56 -3.32 -6.46
C ILE A 9 5.32 -4.06 -5.98
N VAL A 10 4.21 -3.33 -5.87
CA VAL A 10 2.87 -3.88 -5.64
C VAL A 10 2.17 -3.97 -7.00
N ALA A 11 1.75 -5.16 -7.41
CA ALA A 11 1.05 -5.38 -8.68
C ALA A 11 -0.38 -5.87 -8.44
N THR A 12 -1.36 -5.21 -9.04
CA THR A 12 -2.76 -5.63 -8.93
C THR A 12 -3.06 -6.77 -9.89
N LEU A 13 -3.66 -7.84 -9.38
CA LEU A 13 -4.14 -8.95 -10.20
C LEU A 13 -5.51 -8.66 -10.85
N GLY A 14 -5.70 -9.21 -12.00
CA GLY A 14 -6.94 -9.13 -12.76
C GLY A 14 -6.90 -10.04 -13.99
N PRO A 15 -7.84 -9.86 -14.95
CA PRO A 15 -7.96 -10.73 -16.13
C PRO A 15 -6.68 -10.93 -16.94
N SER A 16 -5.79 -9.92 -16.99
CA SER A 16 -4.52 -10.03 -17.71
C SER A 16 -3.45 -10.87 -16.98
N THR A 17 -3.69 -11.24 -15.72
CA THR A 17 -2.67 -11.84 -14.84
C THR A 17 -3.13 -13.11 -14.12
N ASP A 18 -4.19 -13.77 -14.59
CA ASP A 18 -4.75 -14.98 -13.96
C ASP A 18 -3.95 -16.27 -14.24
N SER A 19 -2.94 -16.23 -15.11
CA SER A 19 -2.14 -17.40 -15.48
C SER A 19 -0.96 -17.62 -14.52
N PRO A 20 -0.71 -18.87 -14.03
CA PRO A 20 0.47 -19.20 -13.24
C PRO A 20 1.79 -18.83 -13.91
N LEU A 21 1.85 -18.91 -15.25
CA LEU A 21 3.03 -18.54 -16.03
C LEU A 21 3.30 -17.04 -15.97
N ILE A 22 2.25 -16.22 -16.07
CA ILE A 22 2.37 -14.77 -15.98
C ILE A 22 2.76 -14.37 -14.55
N ILE A 23 2.11 -14.91 -13.52
CA ILE A 23 2.47 -14.68 -12.11
C ILE A 23 3.95 -15.02 -11.85
N LYS A 24 4.41 -16.16 -12.40
CA LYS A 24 5.83 -16.55 -12.31
C LYS A 24 6.75 -15.51 -12.94
N LYS A 25 6.44 -15.03 -14.15
CA LYS A 25 7.22 -13.99 -14.83
C LYS A 25 7.22 -12.70 -14.01
N MET A 26 6.05 -12.25 -13.52
CA MET A 26 5.94 -11.03 -12.71
C MET A 26 6.82 -11.09 -11.45
N ILE A 27 6.85 -12.23 -10.75
CA ILE A 27 7.71 -12.40 -9.56
C ILE A 27 9.19 -12.32 -9.96
N LEU A 28 9.58 -12.97 -11.06
CA LEU A 28 10.97 -12.96 -11.54
C LEU A 28 11.43 -11.57 -11.99
N GLU A 29 10.51 -10.76 -12.55
CA GLU A 29 10.77 -9.38 -12.98
C GLU A 29 10.70 -8.37 -11.81
N GLY A 30 10.31 -8.82 -10.61
CA GLY A 30 10.49 -8.02 -9.41
C GLY A 30 9.22 -7.63 -8.66
N VAL A 31 8.09 -8.27 -8.89
CA VAL A 31 6.92 -8.08 -8.02
C VAL A 31 7.19 -8.66 -6.64
N ASP A 32 6.97 -7.84 -5.62
CA ASP A 32 7.13 -8.21 -4.21
C ASP A 32 5.78 -8.52 -3.55
N VAL A 33 4.71 -7.82 -3.98
CA VAL A 33 3.37 -7.90 -3.39
C VAL A 33 2.32 -7.98 -4.50
N PHE A 34 1.43 -8.95 -4.42
CA PHE A 34 0.23 -8.96 -5.24
C PHE A 34 -0.94 -8.33 -4.48
N ARG A 35 -1.57 -7.33 -5.10
CA ARG A 35 -2.79 -6.71 -4.59
C ARG A 35 -4.01 -7.37 -5.23
N ILE A 36 -4.97 -7.75 -4.38
CA ILE A 36 -6.28 -8.25 -4.76
C ILE A 36 -7.31 -7.18 -4.42
N ASN A 37 -7.95 -6.63 -5.44
CA ASN A 37 -8.96 -5.59 -5.29
C ASN A 37 -10.34 -6.22 -5.10
N PHE A 38 -10.88 -6.16 -3.89
CA PHE A 38 -12.18 -6.72 -3.54
C PHE A 38 -13.39 -5.93 -4.09
N SER A 39 -13.17 -4.77 -4.73
CA SER A 39 -14.27 -4.02 -5.36
C SER A 39 -14.96 -4.77 -6.50
N HIS A 40 -14.26 -5.68 -7.16
CA HIS A 40 -14.71 -6.36 -8.39
C HIS A 40 -14.46 -7.87 -8.38
N ALA A 41 -13.93 -8.43 -7.30
CA ALA A 41 -13.55 -9.83 -7.24
C ALA A 41 -14.66 -10.71 -6.65
N ASP A 42 -14.89 -11.86 -7.26
CA ASP A 42 -15.65 -12.96 -6.67
C ASP A 42 -14.74 -13.77 -5.73
N HIS A 43 -15.27 -14.24 -4.60
CA HIS A 43 -14.49 -14.96 -3.60
C HIS A 43 -13.86 -16.25 -4.15
N SER A 44 -14.53 -16.96 -5.06
CA SER A 44 -14.00 -18.18 -5.68
C SER A 44 -12.82 -17.89 -6.60
N GLU A 45 -12.87 -16.79 -7.35
CA GLU A 45 -11.74 -16.33 -8.17
C GLU A 45 -10.57 -15.89 -7.29
N VAL A 46 -10.85 -15.15 -6.21
CA VAL A 46 -9.81 -14.71 -5.25
C VAL A 46 -9.11 -15.90 -4.61
N GLU A 47 -9.84 -16.92 -4.17
CA GLU A 47 -9.27 -18.15 -3.60
C GLU A 47 -8.33 -18.83 -4.58
N ASN A 48 -8.73 -18.96 -5.84
CA ASN A 48 -7.89 -19.54 -6.87
C ASN A 48 -6.62 -18.71 -7.14
N ARG A 49 -6.73 -17.38 -7.22
CA ARG A 49 -5.57 -16.48 -7.37
C ARG A 49 -4.58 -16.59 -6.22
N ILE A 50 -5.08 -16.60 -4.98
CA ILE A 50 -4.24 -16.79 -3.77
C ILE A 50 -3.51 -18.11 -3.83
N LYS A 51 -4.20 -19.21 -4.18
CA LYS A 51 -3.59 -20.53 -4.34
C LYS A 51 -2.47 -20.52 -5.37
N ILE A 52 -2.70 -19.96 -6.56
CA ILE A 52 -1.69 -19.86 -7.62
C ILE A 52 -0.47 -19.06 -7.14
N ILE A 53 -0.68 -17.90 -6.48
CA ILE A 53 0.43 -17.08 -5.95
C ILE A 53 1.26 -17.91 -4.97
N ARG A 54 0.63 -18.60 -4.01
CA ARG A 54 1.35 -19.39 -2.99
C ARG A 54 2.13 -20.53 -3.63
N GLU A 55 1.54 -21.31 -4.55
CA GLU A 55 2.20 -22.40 -5.26
C GLU A 55 3.40 -21.93 -6.11
N VAL A 56 3.24 -20.81 -6.83
CA VAL A 56 4.32 -20.26 -7.65
C VAL A 56 5.43 -19.70 -6.75
N SER A 57 5.08 -19.01 -5.68
CA SER A 57 6.04 -18.45 -4.72
C SER A 57 6.86 -19.54 -4.04
N GLU A 58 6.23 -20.65 -3.65
CA GLU A 58 6.92 -21.81 -3.06
C GLU A 58 7.93 -22.42 -4.04
N LYS A 59 7.51 -22.67 -5.31
CA LYS A 59 8.40 -23.19 -6.35
C LYS A 59 9.60 -22.29 -6.63
N LEU A 60 9.42 -20.95 -6.51
CA LEU A 60 10.48 -19.96 -6.70
C LEU A 60 11.27 -19.67 -5.43
N GLN A 61 10.92 -20.27 -4.29
CA GLN A 61 11.46 -19.94 -2.97
C GLN A 61 11.42 -18.43 -2.68
N SER A 62 10.33 -17.77 -3.10
CA SER A 62 10.08 -16.35 -2.88
C SER A 62 9.07 -16.14 -1.75
N ASN A 63 9.22 -15.03 -1.01
CA ASN A 63 8.28 -14.65 0.05
C ASN A 63 7.26 -13.62 -0.48
N THR A 64 6.64 -13.88 -1.64
CA THR A 64 5.72 -12.94 -2.25
C THR A 64 4.51 -12.69 -1.34
N SER A 65 4.23 -11.43 -1.07
CA SER A 65 3.15 -10.99 -0.17
C SER A 65 1.82 -10.86 -0.91
N ILE A 66 0.72 -10.99 -0.18
CA ILE A 66 -0.64 -10.77 -0.68
C ILE A 66 -1.29 -9.66 0.13
N LEU A 67 -1.74 -8.62 -0.56
CA LEU A 67 -2.47 -7.48 -0.03
C LEU A 67 -3.94 -7.55 -0.45
N ALA A 68 -4.85 -7.75 0.51
CA ALA A 68 -6.29 -7.62 0.29
C ALA A 68 -6.69 -6.15 0.42
N ASP A 69 -7.24 -5.57 -0.65
CA ASP A 69 -7.67 -4.17 -0.67
C ASP A 69 -9.19 -4.09 -0.67
N LEU A 70 -9.76 -3.69 0.48
CA LEU A 70 -11.20 -3.60 0.71
C LEU A 70 -11.80 -2.42 -0.05
N GLN A 71 -13.06 -2.59 -0.50
CA GLN A 71 -13.72 -1.61 -1.36
C GLN A 71 -13.98 -0.27 -0.66
N GLY A 72 -14.44 -0.32 0.59
CA GLY A 72 -14.95 0.85 1.32
C GLY A 72 -16.30 1.36 0.80
N PRO A 73 -16.81 2.47 1.35
CA PRO A 73 -18.09 3.04 0.99
C PRO A 73 -18.05 3.73 -0.39
N LYS A 74 -18.15 2.94 -1.46
CA LYS A 74 -18.11 3.48 -2.82
C LYS A 74 -19.49 4.03 -3.24
N LEU A 75 -19.58 5.35 -3.32
CA LEU A 75 -20.77 6.04 -3.77
C LEU A 75 -20.90 5.95 -5.30
N ARG A 76 -22.10 5.68 -5.81
CA ARG A 76 -22.34 5.56 -7.26
C ARG A 76 -23.74 6.05 -7.63
N ILE A 77 -23.88 6.56 -8.84
CA ILE A 77 -25.21 6.69 -9.46
C ILE A 77 -25.68 5.34 -10.00
N GLY A 78 -26.99 5.24 -10.23
CA GLY A 78 -27.63 4.06 -10.82
C GLY A 78 -27.38 3.90 -12.32
N LYS A 79 -28.23 3.08 -12.95
CA LYS A 79 -28.30 3.01 -14.41
C LYS A 79 -28.92 4.30 -14.93
N VAL A 80 -28.45 4.78 -16.07
CA VAL A 80 -29.01 5.91 -16.81
C VAL A 80 -29.23 5.49 -18.27
N GLU A 81 -30.11 6.17 -18.97
CA GLU A 81 -30.32 6.02 -20.41
C GLU A 81 -29.01 6.29 -21.16
N ASP A 82 -28.85 5.67 -22.32
CA ASP A 82 -27.67 5.87 -23.16
C ASP A 82 -27.73 7.20 -23.92
N GLY A 83 -26.56 7.77 -24.20
CA GLY A 83 -26.43 8.97 -25.03
C GLY A 83 -26.75 10.28 -24.34
N ILE A 84 -26.92 10.33 -23.03
CA ILE A 84 -27.16 11.57 -22.29
C ILE A 84 -25.87 12.40 -22.25
N SER A 85 -26.00 13.67 -22.67
CA SER A 85 -25.00 14.72 -22.45
C SER A 85 -25.62 15.84 -21.62
N LEU A 86 -24.88 16.28 -20.62
CA LEU A 86 -25.23 17.40 -19.74
C LEU A 86 -24.41 18.63 -20.13
N GLU A 87 -25.09 19.79 -20.13
CA GLU A 87 -24.46 21.07 -20.44
C GLU A 87 -24.29 21.93 -19.17
N PRO A 88 -23.27 22.79 -19.06
CA PRO A 88 -23.13 23.74 -17.97
C PRO A 88 -24.43 24.59 -17.84
N GLY A 89 -24.97 24.65 -16.62
CA GLY A 89 -26.20 25.33 -16.30
C GLY A 89 -27.47 24.44 -16.25
N ASP A 90 -27.40 23.21 -16.76
CA ASP A 90 -28.49 22.24 -16.62
C ASP A 90 -28.77 21.97 -15.11
N LEU A 91 -30.04 21.64 -14.83
CA LEU A 91 -30.45 21.18 -13.50
C LEU A 91 -30.66 19.68 -13.52
N ILE A 92 -30.15 19.01 -12.48
CA ILE A 92 -30.32 17.58 -12.30
C ILE A 92 -30.72 17.27 -10.86
N THR A 93 -31.57 16.27 -10.70
CA THR A 93 -32.01 15.76 -9.40
C THR A 93 -31.34 14.44 -9.08
N PHE A 94 -30.63 14.38 -7.98
CA PHE A 94 -30.19 13.12 -7.40
C PHE A 94 -31.22 12.62 -6.41
N GLN A 95 -31.64 11.39 -6.56
CA GLN A 95 -32.64 10.78 -5.66
C GLN A 95 -32.16 9.45 -5.13
N ASN A 96 -32.24 9.25 -3.82
CA ASN A 96 -32.05 7.96 -3.16
C ASN A 96 -33.41 7.27 -2.90
N GLY A 97 -33.42 6.00 -2.50
CA GLY A 97 -34.62 5.20 -2.25
C GLY A 97 -34.72 4.02 -3.20
N GLU A 98 -35.88 3.88 -3.85
CA GLU A 98 -36.10 2.83 -4.87
C GLU A 98 -35.25 3.09 -6.11
N THR A 99 -34.67 2.01 -6.67
CA THR A 99 -33.83 2.09 -7.86
C THR A 99 -34.67 2.34 -9.13
N PHE A 100 -34.22 3.25 -9.99
CA PHE A 100 -34.80 3.54 -11.28
C PHE A 100 -33.72 3.76 -12.34
N ILE A 101 -34.11 3.75 -13.62
CA ILE A 101 -33.26 4.16 -14.72
C ILE A 101 -33.34 5.69 -14.80
N GLY A 102 -32.19 6.35 -14.61
CA GLY A 102 -32.10 7.80 -14.66
C GLY A 102 -32.10 8.33 -16.08
N ASP A 103 -32.45 9.61 -16.22
CA ASP A 103 -32.48 10.39 -17.45
C ASP A 103 -31.60 11.67 -17.30
N ARG A 104 -31.79 12.62 -18.25
CA ARG A 104 -31.11 13.92 -18.21
C ARG A 104 -31.47 14.77 -16.99
N GLN A 105 -32.62 14.58 -16.38
CA GLN A 105 -33.16 15.42 -15.31
C GLN A 105 -33.00 14.78 -13.94
N LYS A 106 -32.97 13.42 -13.89
CA LYS A 106 -33.01 12.70 -12.62
C LYS A 106 -32.13 11.44 -12.64
N VAL A 107 -31.35 11.26 -11.60
CA VAL A 107 -30.46 10.09 -11.42
C VAL A 107 -30.65 9.47 -10.05
N TYR A 108 -30.58 8.13 -9.99
CA TYR A 108 -30.55 7.39 -8.74
C TYR A 108 -29.20 7.51 -8.08
N MET A 109 -29.18 7.73 -6.76
CA MET A 109 -27.99 7.76 -5.91
C MET A 109 -28.04 6.64 -4.89
N ASN A 110 -27.04 5.76 -4.86
CA ASN A 110 -27.02 4.60 -3.97
C ASN A 110 -26.78 4.94 -2.49
N TYR A 111 -26.39 6.17 -2.18
CA TYR A 111 -26.12 6.61 -0.81
C TYR A 111 -27.40 7.08 -0.11
N LYS A 112 -27.88 6.28 0.86
CA LYS A 112 -29.15 6.55 1.56
C LYS A 112 -29.19 7.88 2.32
N ASN A 113 -28.06 8.32 2.88
CA ASN A 113 -27.97 9.58 3.64
C ASN A 113 -27.49 10.77 2.78
N PHE A 114 -27.40 10.60 1.47
CA PHE A 114 -26.90 11.65 0.57
C PHE A 114 -27.60 13.00 0.80
N SER A 115 -28.92 13.01 0.77
CA SER A 115 -29.72 14.23 0.96
C SER A 115 -29.59 14.85 2.35
N LYS A 116 -29.23 14.06 3.39
CA LYS A 116 -29.04 14.55 4.74
C LYS A 116 -27.67 15.18 4.93
N ASP A 117 -26.63 14.55 4.34
CA ASP A 117 -25.25 14.93 4.55
C ASP A 117 -24.83 16.15 3.72
N VAL A 118 -25.28 16.24 2.44
CA VAL A 118 -24.93 17.38 1.58
C VAL A 118 -25.61 18.68 1.98
N LYS A 119 -24.99 19.80 1.63
CA LYS A 119 -25.50 21.16 1.87
C LYS A 119 -25.49 21.97 0.57
N PRO A 120 -26.39 22.97 0.43
CA PRO A 120 -26.29 23.93 -0.67
C PRO A 120 -24.91 24.58 -0.76
N GLY A 121 -24.40 24.69 -2.00
CA GLY A 121 -23.07 25.21 -2.31
C GLY A 121 -21.95 24.16 -2.31
N GLU A 122 -22.18 22.95 -1.78
CA GLU A 122 -21.21 21.86 -1.85
C GLU A 122 -21.16 21.23 -3.25
N ARG A 123 -20.01 20.66 -3.60
CA ARG A 123 -19.79 20.04 -4.91
C ARG A 123 -20.07 18.54 -4.87
N VAL A 124 -20.66 18.05 -5.96
CA VAL A 124 -20.82 16.64 -6.28
C VAL A 124 -20.01 16.38 -7.55
N LEU A 125 -19.03 15.49 -7.47
CA LEU A 125 -18.19 15.11 -8.58
C LEU A 125 -18.58 13.72 -9.07
N LEU A 126 -18.65 13.53 -10.40
CA LEU A 126 -19.04 12.28 -11.02
C LEU A 126 -17.99 11.85 -12.04
N ASP A 127 -17.77 10.53 -12.17
CA ASP A 127 -16.76 9.93 -13.08
C ASP A 127 -15.37 10.56 -12.89
N ASP A 128 -14.87 10.54 -11.65
CA ASP A 128 -13.56 11.07 -11.24
C ASP A 128 -13.39 12.58 -11.56
N GLY A 129 -14.49 13.33 -11.40
CA GLY A 129 -14.50 14.79 -11.61
C GLY A 129 -14.66 15.24 -13.05
N LYS A 130 -14.96 14.33 -13.99
CA LYS A 130 -15.29 14.71 -15.39
C LYS A 130 -16.59 15.49 -15.49
N LEU A 131 -17.54 15.23 -14.58
CA LEU A 131 -18.76 15.98 -14.41
C LEU A 131 -18.75 16.62 -13.01
N ILE A 132 -19.05 17.92 -12.94
CA ILE A 132 -19.05 18.69 -11.69
C ILE A 132 -20.42 19.34 -11.51
N PHE A 133 -20.99 19.15 -10.34
CA PHE A 133 -22.27 19.73 -9.95
C PHE A 133 -22.11 20.55 -8.68
N GLU A 134 -22.96 21.55 -8.50
CA GLU A 134 -23.12 22.30 -7.27
C GLU A 134 -24.51 22.06 -6.71
N VAL A 135 -24.60 21.67 -5.45
CA VAL A 135 -25.88 21.45 -4.77
C VAL A 135 -26.62 22.78 -4.62
N ILE A 136 -27.84 22.87 -5.14
CA ILE A 136 -28.73 24.04 -4.99
C ILE A 136 -29.60 23.88 -3.77
N SER A 137 -30.27 22.71 -3.64
CA SER A 137 -31.19 22.45 -2.56
C SER A 137 -31.19 20.96 -2.16
N THR A 138 -31.71 20.70 -0.98
CA THR A 138 -31.98 19.34 -0.48
C THR A 138 -33.22 19.34 0.40
N ASP A 139 -34.07 18.33 0.23
CA ASP A 139 -35.23 18.11 1.09
C ASP A 139 -34.89 17.44 2.43
N LYS A 140 -33.62 17.09 2.64
CA LYS A 140 -33.10 16.34 3.80
C LYS A 140 -33.73 14.93 3.99
N LYS A 141 -34.45 14.43 2.98
CA LYS A 141 -35.12 13.13 2.98
C LYS A 141 -34.55 12.22 1.88
N SER A 142 -34.77 12.59 0.61
CA SER A 142 -34.42 11.72 -0.52
C SER A 142 -33.99 12.46 -1.77
N ILE A 143 -34.15 13.78 -1.85
CA ILE A 143 -33.95 14.57 -3.05
C ILE A 143 -32.87 15.62 -2.84
N VAL A 144 -31.95 15.73 -3.81
CA VAL A 144 -30.94 16.79 -3.91
C VAL A 144 -30.99 17.36 -5.32
N GLU A 145 -31.26 18.65 -5.43
CA GLU A 145 -31.21 19.39 -6.70
C GLU A 145 -29.80 19.99 -6.85
N ALA A 146 -29.21 19.80 -8.01
CA ALA A 146 -27.87 20.31 -8.31
C ALA A 146 -27.84 20.95 -9.71
N LYS A 147 -26.95 21.93 -9.86
CA LYS A 147 -26.67 22.61 -11.12
C LYS A 147 -25.37 22.05 -11.70
N VAL A 148 -25.37 21.76 -12.98
CA VAL A 148 -24.18 21.34 -13.73
C VAL A 148 -23.23 22.55 -13.85
N ILE A 149 -22.03 22.41 -13.30
CA ILE A 149 -20.93 23.38 -13.43
C ILE A 149 -20.04 22.99 -14.60
N GLN A 150 -19.66 21.69 -14.68
CA GLN A 150 -18.96 21.11 -15.80
C GLN A 150 -19.75 19.94 -16.35
N GLY A 151 -20.16 20.06 -17.60
CA GLY A 151 -20.97 19.08 -18.32
C GLY A 151 -20.13 18.01 -19.03
N GLY A 152 -20.82 17.11 -19.72
CA GLY A 152 -20.24 16.02 -20.48
C GLY A 152 -21.14 14.80 -20.54
N SER A 153 -20.63 13.67 -21.03
CA SER A 153 -21.40 12.42 -21.17
C SER A 153 -21.70 11.78 -19.82
N LEU A 154 -22.98 11.64 -19.50
CA LEU A 154 -23.47 10.96 -18.30
C LEU A 154 -23.55 9.44 -18.58
N LYS A 155 -22.87 8.63 -17.77
CA LYS A 155 -22.80 7.18 -17.95
C LYS A 155 -23.27 6.43 -16.71
N SER A 156 -23.86 5.25 -16.91
CA SER A 156 -24.38 4.37 -15.86
C SER A 156 -23.31 3.97 -14.84
N LYS A 157 -23.70 3.85 -13.57
CA LYS A 157 -22.94 3.28 -12.46
C LYS A 157 -21.61 3.99 -12.14
N LYS A 158 -21.47 5.27 -12.53
CA LYS A 158 -20.26 6.05 -12.26
C LYS A 158 -20.11 6.41 -10.79
N GLY A 159 -18.85 6.48 -10.35
CA GLY A 159 -18.47 6.88 -8.99
C GLY A 159 -18.86 8.32 -8.70
N VAL A 160 -19.24 8.58 -7.44
CA VAL A 160 -19.57 9.91 -6.92
C VAL A 160 -18.57 10.27 -5.82
N ASN A 161 -17.98 11.44 -5.92
CA ASN A 161 -17.12 12.01 -4.89
C ASN A 161 -17.76 13.27 -4.30
N LEU A 162 -17.60 13.44 -3.01
CA LEU A 162 -18.18 14.53 -2.23
C LEU A 162 -17.10 15.22 -1.41
N PRO A 163 -16.27 16.09 -2.04
CA PRO A 163 -15.04 16.62 -1.41
C PRO A 163 -15.32 17.52 -0.20
N ASN A 164 -16.47 18.16 -0.15
CA ASN A 164 -16.81 19.10 0.91
C ASN A 164 -17.77 18.52 1.97
N THR A 165 -18.23 17.26 1.78
CA THR A 165 -19.30 16.66 2.58
C THR A 165 -18.73 15.64 3.57
N LYS A 166 -19.02 15.82 4.86
CA LYS A 166 -18.73 14.81 5.88
C LYS A 166 -19.76 13.68 5.78
N LEU A 167 -19.28 12.51 5.37
CA LEU A 167 -20.12 11.33 5.19
C LEU A 167 -20.42 10.65 6.52
N SER A 168 -21.68 10.28 6.74
CA SER A 168 -22.14 9.50 7.91
C SER A 168 -21.97 7.98 7.73
N LEU A 169 -21.39 7.51 6.59
CA LEU A 169 -21.11 6.09 6.35
C LEU A 169 -19.87 5.63 7.13
N PRO A 170 -19.85 4.40 7.67
CA PRO A 170 -18.63 3.79 8.18
C PRO A 170 -17.64 3.53 7.03
N ALA A 171 -16.33 3.55 7.32
CA ALA A 171 -15.31 3.16 6.35
C ALA A 171 -15.38 1.65 6.04
N LEU A 172 -15.73 0.84 7.05
CA LEU A 172 -15.95 -0.60 6.93
C LEU A 172 -17.44 -0.88 6.66
N THR A 173 -17.78 -1.16 5.41
CA THR A 173 -19.15 -1.50 5.00
C THR A 173 -19.50 -2.96 5.33
N GLU A 174 -20.80 -3.33 5.26
CA GLU A 174 -21.22 -4.73 5.43
C GLU A 174 -20.51 -5.67 4.44
N LYS A 175 -20.31 -5.23 3.19
CA LYS A 175 -19.54 -5.96 2.20
C LYS A 175 -18.08 -6.11 2.63
N ASP A 176 -17.47 -5.05 3.14
CA ASP A 176 -16.07 -5.09 3.58
C ASP A 176 -15.88 -6.01 4.78
N VAL A 177 -16.86 -6.15 5.65
CA VAL A 177 -16.83 -7.15 6.74
C VAL A 177 -16.75 -8.56 6.17
N ILE A 178 -17.62 -8.91 5.23
CA ILE A 178 -17.64 -10.23 4.57
C ILE A 178 -16.33 -10.48 3.82
N ASP A 179 -15.83 -9.49 3.08
CA ASP A 179 -14.59 -9.58 2.33
C ASP A 179 -13.37 -9.71 3.26
N ALA A 180 -13.35 -9.00 4.38
CA ALA A 180 -12.28 -9.08 5.37
C ALA A 180 -12.25 -10.44 6.07
N GLU A 181 -13.40 -10.97 6.48
CA GLU A 181 -13.51 -12.33 7.05
C GLU A 181 -12.99 -13.39 6.07
N PHE A 182 -13.35 -13.26 4.80
CA PHE A 182 -12.84 -14.14 3.75
C PHE A 182 -11.32 -13.99 3.58
N ALA A 183 -10.80 -12.77 3.50
CA ALA A 183 -9.37 -12.51 3.37
C ALA A 183 -8.56 -13.06 4.56
N ILE A 184 -9.08 -12.92 5.80
CA ILE A 184 -8.49 -13.48 7.02
C ILE A 184 -8.42 -15.02 6.91
N LYS A 185 -9.50 -15.67 6.48
CA LYS A 185 -9.58 -17.12 6.29
C LYS A 185 -8.58 -17.60 5.23
N GLN A 186 -8.36 -16.82 4.18
CA GLN A 186 -7.38 -17.11 3.13
C GLN A 186 -5.93 -16.79 3.52
N ASN A 187 -5.67 -16.36 4.76
CA ASN A 187 -4.35 -16.05 5.28
C ASN A 187 -3.58 -15.03 4.42
N VAL A 188 -4.23 -13.93 4.04
CA VAL A 188 -3.55 -12.79 3.40
C VAL A 188 -2.52 -12.17 4.34
N ASP A 189 -1.53 -11.47 3.77
CA ASP A 189 -0.40 -10.93 4.54
C ASP A 189 -0.69 -9.51 5.06
N TRP A 190 -1.48 -8.74 4.30
CA TRP A 190 -1.87 -7.36 4.59
C TRP A 190 -3.32 -7.12 4.20
N VAL A 191 -3.99 -6.21 4.91
CA VAL A 191 -5.32 -5.70 4.53
C VAL A 191 -5.24 -4.19 4.41
N ALA A 192 -5.71 -3.63 3.28
CA ALA A 192 -5.85 -2.19 3.09
C ALA A 192 -7.31 -1.78 3.28
N LEU A 193 -7.52 -0.72 4.06
CA LEU A 193 -8.83 -0.12 4.32
C LEU A 193 -8.97 1.16 3.50
N SER A 194 -9.98 1.19 2.63
CA SER A 194 -10.30 2.36 1.79
C SER A 194 -11.08 3.42 2.56
N PHE A 195 -10.94 4.66 2.13
CA PHE A 195 -11.66 5.84 2.64
C PHE A 195 -11.53 6.05 4.16
N VAL A 196 -10.34 5.78 4.71
CA VAL A 196 -10.03 6.06 6.11
C VAL A 196 -10.12 7.57 6.36
N ARG A 197 -10.76 7.99 7.46
CA ARG A 197 -10.93 9.40 7.87
C ARG A 197 -10.34 9.67 9.25
N ASN A 198 -10.32 8.66 10.11
CA ASN A 198 -9.85 8.77 11.48
C ASN A 198 -9.37 7.42 12.04
N SER A 199 -8.84 7.42 13.26
CA SER A 199 -8.31 6.21 13.91
C SER A 199 -9.38 5.16 14.24
N ASN A 200 -10.65 5.55 14.42
CA ASN A 200 -11.71 4.59 14.74
C ASN A 200 -11.98 3.67 13.56
N ASP A 201 -11.90 4.20 12.32
CA ASP A 201 -12.04 3.38 11.12
C ASP A 201 -11.01 2.21 11.10
N ILE A 202 -9.77 2.47 11.55
CA ILE A 202 -8.73 1.44 11.66
C ILE A 202 -9.02 0.48 12.81
N MET A 203 -9.50 1.01 13.97
CA MET A 203 -9.82 0.18 15.14
C MET A 203 -10.96 -0.78 14.85
N ASP A 204 -11.96 -0.38 14.07
CA ASP A 204 -13.08 -1.25 13.69
C ASP A 204 -12.59 -2.47 12.88
N LEU A 205 -11.73 -2.25 11.88
CA LEU A 205 -11.12 -3.35 11.13
C LEU A 205 -10.20 -4.21 12.01
N LYS A 206 -9.41 -3.59 12.90
CA LYS A 206 -8.55 -4.31 13.82
C LYS A 206 -9.36 -5.21 14.74
N ASN A 207 -10.44 -4.72 15.33
CA ASN A 207 -11.33 -5.50 16.17
C ASN A 207 -11.93 -6.69 15.42
N LEU A 208 -12.32 -6.49 14.17
CA LEU A 208 -12.79 -7.58 13.29
C LEU A 208 -11.71 -8.64 13.10
N ILE A 209 -10.48 -8.24 12.79
CA ILE A 209 -9.35 -9.18 12.64
C ILE A 209 -9.10 -9.94 13.93
N ASP A 210 -9.04 -9.26 15.06
CA ASP A 210 -8.75 -9.85 16.39
C ASP A 210 -9.85 -10.85 16.83
N GLN A 211 -11.10 -10.70 16.35
CA GLN A 211 -12.19 -11.64 16.57
C GLN A 211 -12.05 -12.96 15.77
N HIS A 212 -11.40 -12.91 14.61
CA HIS A 212 -11.33 -14.06 13.67
C HIS A 212 -9.98 -14.77 13.67
N THR A 213 -8.93 -14.16 14.21
CA THR A 213 -7.61 -14.77 14.27
C THR A 213 -6.77 -14.26 15.44
N VAL A 214 -5.99 -15.15 16.05
CA VAL A 214 -4.98 -14.80 17.07
C VAL A 214 -3.69 -14.22 16.44
N HIS A 215 -3.61 -14.25 15.14
CA HIS A 215 -2.42 -13.78 14.41
C HIS A 215 -2.62 -12.36 13.93
N LYS A 216 -1.59 -11.54 14.12
CA LYS A 216 -1.62 -10.17 13.58
C LYS A 216 -1.63 -10.21 12.05
N ILE A 217 -2.65 -9.58 11.45
CA ILE A 217 -2.66 -9.17 10.04
C ILE A 217 -2.53 -7.64 10.04
N PRO A 218 -1.43 -7.10 9.50
CA PRO A 218 -1.19 -5.66 9.52
C PRO A 218 -2.14 -4.92 8.58
N ILE A 219 -2.51 -3.69 8.98
CA ILE A 219 -3.49 -2.84 8.29
C ILE A 219 -2.79 -1.67 7.61
N ILE A 220 -3.08 -1.48 6.32
CA ILE A 220 -2.71 -0.30 5.54
C ILE A 220 -3.88 0.68 5.51
N ALA A 221 -3.67 1.90 5.98
CA ALA A 221 -4.64 2.98 5.85
C ALA A 221 -4.49 3.65 4.47
N LYS A 222 -5.56 3.66 3.68
CA LYS A 222 -5.57 4.37 2.39
C LYS A 222 -5.99 5.82 2.62
N ILE A 223 -5.10 6.73 2.24
CA ILE A 223 -5.31 8.17 2.37
C ILE A 223 -5.91 8.69 1.07
N GLU A 224 -7.23 8.88 1.11
CA GLU A 224 -8.10 9.19 -0.03
C GLU A 224 -9.02 10.39 0.26
N LYS A 225 -9.06 10.85 1.51
CA LYS A 225 -9.98 11.88 1.98
C LYS A 225 -9.24 13.02 2.70
N PRO A 226 -9.72 14.27 2.60
CA PRO A 226 -9.14 15.41 3.33
C PRO A 226 -9.11 15.19 4.84
N GLU A 227 -10.16 14.59 5.41
CA GLU A 227 -10.23 14.30 6.85
C GLU A 227 -9.12 13.35 7.31
N ALA A 228 -8.64 12.45 6.44
CA ALA A 228 -7.51 11.60 6.76
C ALA A 228 -6.22 12.40 6.92
N ILE A 229 -6.04 13.45 6.13
CA ILE A 229 -4.87 14.34 6.22
C ILE A 229 -4.92 15.14 7.54
N GLU A 230 -6.09 15.67 7.89
CA GLU A 230 -6.29 16.38 9.17
C GLU A 230 -6.02 15.50 10.40
N ASN A 231 -6.34 14.21 10.32
CA ASN A 231 -6.21 13.25 11.41
C ASN A 231 -5.00 12.34 11.29
N ILE A 232 -4.04 12.65 10.40
CA ILE A 232 -2.97 11.74 10.00
C ILE A 232 -2.12 11.21 11.16
N ASP A 233 -1.77 12.05 12.14
CA ASP A 233 -0.97 11.63 13.29
C ASP A 233 -1.67 10.54 14.13
N LYS A 234 -2.99 10.64 14.29
CA LYS A 234 -3.80 9.63 14.98
C LYS A 234 -3.91 8.36 14.14
N ILE A 235 -4.18 8.47 12.84
CA ILE A 235 -4.25 7.33 11.91
C ILE A 235 -2.95 6.53 11.95
N ILE A 236 -1.80 7.19 11.81
CA ILE A 236 -0.47 6.56 11.86
C ILE A 236 -0.22 5.81 13.17
N SER A 237 -0.79 6.27 14.28
CA SER A 237 -0.61 5.61 15.58
C SER A 237 -1.37 4.27 15.70
N TYR A 238 -2.32 4.01 14.82
CA TYR A 238 -3.17 2.80 14.86
C TYR A 238 -3.02 1.88 13.65
N CYS A 239 -2.50 2.36 12.51
CA CYS A 239 -2.23 1.53 11.34
C CYS A 239 -0.79 0.98 11.33
N ASP A 240 -0.54 -0.02 10.46
CA ASP A 240 0.76 -0.63 10.27
C ASP A 240 1.46 -0.16 8.99
N GLY A 241 0.78 0.57 8.12
CA GLY A 241 1.29 1.17 6.90
C GLY A 241 0.33 2.18 6.29
N LEU A 242 0.82 2.98 5.35
CA LEU A 242 0.03 3.95 4.59
C LEU A 242 0.01 3.61 3.10
N MET A 243 -1.08 3.95 2.43
CA MET A 243 -1.16 4.02 0.97
C MET A 243 -1.66 5.39 0.55
N VAL A 244 -0.85 6.12 -0.21
CA VAL A 244 -1.24 7.39 -0.83
C VAL A 244 -1.93 7.05 -2.15
N ALA A 245 -3.28 7.01 -2.13
CA ALA A 245 -4.10 6.69 -3.29
C ALA A 245 -4.44 7.96 -4.06
N ARG A 246 -3.48 8.40 -4.90
CA ARG A 246 -3.50 9.72 -5.54
C ARG A 246 -4.69 9.95 -6.46
N GLY A 247 -5.20 8.91 -7.10
CA GLY A 247 -6.37 8.99 -7.96
C GLY A 247 -7.61 9.47 -7.22
N ASP A 248 -7.95 8.78 -6.10
CA ASP A 248 -9.10 9.14 -5.27
C ASP A 248 -8.83 10.45 -4.51
N LEU A 249 -7.64 10.63 -3.94
CA LEU A 249 -7.27 11.85 -3.22
C LEU A 249 -7.33 13.09 -4.11
N GLY A 250 -6.83 13.01 -5.35
CA GLY A 250 -6.79 14.14 -6.30
C GLY A 250 -8.16 14.57 -6.83
N VAL A 251 -9.20 13.75 -6.59
CA VAL A 251 -10.60 14.14 -6.84
C VAL A 251 -11.20 14.88 -5.64
N GLU A 252 -10.67 14.61 -4.43
CA GLU A 252 -11.18 15.14 -3.17
C GLU A 252 -10.49 16.44 -2.73
N ILE A 253 -9.28 16.72 -3.22
CA ILE A 253 -8.49 17.94 -2.94
C ILE A 253 -8.03 18.57 -4.26
N PRO A 254 -7.56 19.85 -4.23
CA PRO A 254 -6.97 20.47 -5.42
C PRO A 254 -5.79 19.64 -5.96
N PRO A 255 -5.79 19.24 -7.24
CA PRO A 255 -4.73 18.38 -7.81
C PRO A 255 -3.31 18.93 -7.61
N ALA A 256 -3.15 20.24 -7.55
CA ALA A 256 -1.85 20.90 -7.32
C ALA A 256 -1.27 20.63 -5.91
N GLU A 257 -2.10 20.25 -4.95
CA GLU A 257 -1.68 19.96 -3.57
C GLU A 257 -1.25 18.49 -3.37
N VAL A 258 -1.70 17.58 -4.25
CA VAL A 258 -1.42 16.14 -4.13
C VAL A 258 0.08 15.83 -4.01
N PRO A 259 0.98 16.41 -4.82
CA PRO A 259 2.42 16.13 -4.72
C PRO A 259 3.03 16.57 -3.38
N LEU A 260 2.56 17.68 -2.82
CA LEU A 260 3.06 18.19 -1.53
C LEU A 260 2.61 17.28 -0.39
N ILE A 261 1.33 16.90 -0.40
CA ILE A 261 0.74 15.98 0.58
C ILE A 261 1.40 14.60 0.49
N GLN A 262 1.67 14.07 -0.72
CA GLN A 262 2.42 12.84 -0.90
C GLN A 262 3.77 12.89 -0.16
N LYS A 263 4.56 13.94 -0.37
CA LYS A 263 5.87 14.11 0.26
C LYS A 263 5.77 14.18 1.79
N GLU A 264 4.76 14.86 2.30
CA GLU A 264 4.52 14.95 3.73
C GLU A 264 4.12 13.60 4.33
N LEU A 265 3.20 12.87 3.70
CA LEU A 265 2.78 11.53 4.13
C LEU A 265 3.95 10.54 4.14
N VAL A 266 4.81 10.56 3.11
CA VAL A 266 6.02 9.74 3.07
C VAL A 266 6.95 10.08 4.24
N LYS A 267 7.16 11.38 4.52
CA LYS A 267 8.00 11.82 5.65
C LYS A 267 7.43 11.39 7.00
N LEU A 268 6.10 11.50 7.20
CA LEU A 268 5.42 11.08 8.43
C LEU A 268 5.48 9.56 8.62
N ALA A 269 5.24 8.76 7.57
CA ALA A 269 5.35 7.32 7.62
C ALA A 269 6.78 6.86 7.98
N LYS A 270 7.80 7.47 7.37
CA LYS A 270 9.21 7.19 7.72
C LYS A 270 9.53 7.55 9.17
N LYS A 271 9.04 8.68 9.67
CA LYS A 271 9.20 9.08 11.08
C LYS A 271 8.54 8.08 12.02
N ALA A 272 7.38 7.56 11.65
CA ALA A 272 6.64 6.55 12.41
C ALA A 272 7.21 5.12 12.25
N ARG A 273 8.11 4.87 11.29
CA ARG A 273 8.69 3.55 10.96
C ARG A 273 7.66 2.56 10.44
N ILE A 274 6.70 3.03 9.66
CA ILE A 274 5.73 2.21 8.94
C ILE A 274 5.94 2.35 7.43
N PRO A 275 5.67 1.31 6.61
CA PRO A 275 5.80 1.39 5.17
C PRO A 275 4.78 2.33 4.55
N VAL A 276 5.16 2.93 3.44
CA VAL A 276 4.26 3.75 2.61
C VAL A 276 4.30 3.30 1.16
N ILE A 277 3.11 3.11 0.58
CA ILE A 277 2.89 2.75 -0.81
C ILE A 277 2.41 4.00 -1.56
N ILE A 278 3.06 4.35 -2.66
CA ILE A 278 2.54 5.35 -3.60
C ILE A 278 1.75 4.62 -4.69
N ALA A 279 0.49 5.00 -4.83
CA ALA A 279 -0.48 4.26 -5.62
C ALA A 279 -1.19 5.14 -6.66
N THR A 280 -1.67 4.49 -7.70
CA THR A 280 -2.45 5.00 -8.82
C THR A 280 -1.69 5.93 -9.79
N GLN A 281 -2.02 5.83 -11.07
CA GLN A 281 -1.48 6.66 -12.14
C GLN A 281 0.06 6.69 -12.21
N MET A 282 0.70 5.52 -11.92
CA MET A 282 2.16 5.43 -11.93
C MET A 282 2.71 5.24 -13.34
N MET A 283 2.11 4.32 -14.11
CA MET A 283 2.52 3.93 -15.47
C MET A 283 1.28 3.73 -16.35
N GLU A 284 0.25 4.56 -16.19
CA GLU A 284 -1.10 4.38 -16.75
C GLU A 284 -1.09 4.24 -18.28
N SER A 285 -0.21 4.97 -18.98
CA SER A 285 -0.07 4.84 -20.44
C SER A 285 0.31 3.42 -20.87
N MET A 286 0.99 2.65 -20.02
CA MET A 286 1.37 1.27 -20.30
C MET A 286 0.21 0.26 -20.17
N ILE A 287 -1.00 0.69 -19.84
CA ILE A 287 -2.20 -0.14 -20.01
C ILE A 287 -2.33 -0.54 -21.48
N ASP A 288 -2.14 0.41 -22.40
CA ASP A 288 -2.32 0.21 -23.83
C ASP A 288 -1.01 0.33 -24.65
N CYS A 289 0.03 0.99 -24.13
CA CYS A 289 1.29 1.23 -24.78
C CYS A 289 2.43 0.40 -24.16
N LEU A 290 3.38 -0.01 -24.99
CA LEU A 290 4.55 -0.78 -24.52
C LEU A 290 5.56 0.07 -23.74
N THR A 291 5.52 1.39 -23.91
CA THR A 291 6.48 2.33 -23.30
C THR A 291 5.75 3.37 -22.45
N ALA A 292 6.33 3.67 -21.29
CA ALA A 292 5.85 4.73 -20.43
C ALA A 292 6.11 6.12 -21.01
N SER A 293 5.29 7.07 -20.65
CA SER A 293 5.56 8.49 -20.91
C SER A 293 6.72 8.99 -20.03
N ARG A 294 7.39 10.07 -20.46
CA ARG A 294 8.47 10.69 -19.67
C ARG A 294 7.97 11.24 -18.33
N ALA A 295 6.72 11.68 -18.26
CA ALA A 295 6.09 12.15 -17.02
C ALA A 295 5.93 11.02 -16.00
N GLU A 296 5.50 9.84 -16.46
CA GLU A 296 5.35 8.66 -15.60
C GLU A 296 6.70 8.14 -15.10
N VAL A 297 7.72 8.09 -15.97
CA VAL A 297 9.09 7.74 -15.56
C VAL A 297 9.58 8.68 -14.47
N ASN A 298 9.35 9.99 -14.62
CA ASN A 298 9.72 11.00 -13.64
C ASN A 298 8.90 10.83 -12.33
N ASP A 299 7.64 10.49 -12.41
CA ASP A 299 6.78 10.28 -11.24
C ASP A 299 7.20 9.07 -10.40
N VAL A 300 7.48 7.92 -11.05
CA VAL A 300 8.04 6.75 -10.37
C VAL A 300 9.38 7.10 -9.70
N ALA A 301 10.29 7.76 -10.44
CA ALA A 301 11.59 8.17 -9.92
C ALA A 301 11.46 9.10 -8.71
N ASN A 302 10.57 10.12 -8.77
CA ASN A 302 10.30 11.01 -7.63
C ASN A 302 9.74 10.27 -6.42
N SER A 303 8.82 9.33 -6.61
CA SER A 303 8.27 8.52 -5.53
C SER A 303 9.35 7.72 -4.80
N VAL A 304 10.31 7.15 -5.55
CA VAL A 304 11.46 6.44 -4.98
C VAL A 304 12.40 7.42 -4.26
N MET A 305 12.72 8.56 -4.85
CA MET A 305 13.57 9.61 -4.24
C MET A 305 12.95 10.18 -2.96
N ASP A 306 11.62 10.34 -2.90
CA ASP A 306 10.90 10.72 -1.69
C ASP A 306 11.06 9.70 -0.56
N GLY A 307 11.42 8.46 -0.91
CA GLY A 307 11.68 7.35 0.00
C GLY A 307 10.44 6.50 0.26
N ALA A 308 9.56 6.32 -0.72
CA ALA A 308 8.50 5.33 -0.65
C ALA A 308 9.06 3.93 -0.38
N ASP A 309 8.32 3.11 0.36
CA ASP A 309 8.67 1.69 0.55
C ASP A 309 8.27 0.88 -0.67
N ALA A 310 7.14 1.24 -1.29
CA ALA A 310 6.64 0.57 -2.48
C ALA A 310 5.96 1.53 -3.44
N VAL A 311 5.94 1.15 -4.71
CA VAL A 311 5.15 1.78 -5.78
C VAL A 311 4.16 0.74 -6.33
N MET A 312 2.93 1.17 -6.67
CA MET A 312 1.85 0.26 -7.02
C MET A 312 1.39 0.44 -8.47
N LEU A 313 1.23 -0.68 -9.16
CA LEU A 313 0.58 -0.82 -10.46
C LEU A 313 -0.87 -1.29 -10.25
N SER A 314 -1.82 -0.67 -10.90
CA SER A 314 -3.26 -0.92 -10.82
C SER A 314 -3.80 -1.52 -12.13
N GLY A 315 -4.35 -0.69 -13.01
CA GLY A 315 -4.85 -1.08 -14.33
C GLY A 315 -3.77 -1.67 -15.22
N GLU A 316 -2.55 -1.19 -15.09
CA GLU A 316 -1.37 -1.57 -15.88
C GLU A 316 -1.11 -3.08 -15.83
N THR A 317 -1.35 -3.70 -14.68
CA THR A 317 -1.16 -5.15 -14.50
C THR A 317 -2.48 -5.94 -14.44
N SER A 318 -3.59 -5.32 -14.04
CA SER A 318 -4.86 -6.06 -13.90
C SER A 318 -5.59 -6.26 -15.22
N VAL A 319 -5.58 -5.26 -16.12
CA VAL A 319 -6.27 -5.27 -17.42
C VAL A 319 -5.37 -4.85 -18.58
N GLY A 320 -4.15 -4.36 -18.29
CA GLY A 320 -3.21 -3.89 -19.29
C GLY A 320 -2.74 -4.98 -20.25
N LYS A 321 -2.31 -4.57 -21.43
CA LYS A 321 -1.81 -5.46 -22.49
C LYS A 321 -0.40 -5.98 -22.21
N TYR A 322 0.37 -5.29 -21.37
CA TYR A 322 1.81 -5.53 -21.14
C TYR A 322 2.16 -5.68 -19.66
N PRO A 323 1.51 -6.62 -18.91
CA PRO A 323 1.64 -6.70 -17.46
C PRO A 323 3.05 -7.07 -16.97
N VAL A 324 3.86 -7.74 -17.77
CA VAL A 324 5.24 -8.11 -17.43
C VAL A 324 6.21 -6.98 -17.77
N GLU A 325 6.04 -6.37 -18.92
CA GLU A 325 6.91 -5.29 -19.44
C GLU A 325 6.80 -4.01 -18.60
N VAL A 326 5.62 -3.72 -18.05
CA VAL A 326 5.46 -2.58 -17.12
C VAL A 326 6.25 -2.79 -15.82
N ILE A 327 6.32 -4.03 -15.32
CA ILE A 327 7.13 -4.36 -14.14
C ILE A 327 8.62 -4.22 -14.45
N GLN A 328 9.07 -4.68 -15.62
CA GLN A 328 10.46 -4.52 -16.07
C GLN A 328 10.85 -3.04 -16.15
N THR A 329 9.99 -2.22 -16.75
CA THR A 329 10.21 -0.77 -16.87
C THR A 329 10.27 -0.12 -15.48
N MET A 330 9.32 -0.41 -14.61
CA MET A 330 9.30 0.11 -13.24
C MET A 330 10.53 -0.35 -12.44
N SER A 331 10.92 -1.62 -12.55
CA SER A 331 12.13 -2.16 -11.91
C SER A 331 13.40 -1.45 -12.39
N SER A 332 13.49 -1.13 -13.69
CA SER A 332 14.61 -0.40 -14.25
C SER A 332 14.69 1.04 -13.71
N ILE A 333 13.58 1.74 -13.61
CA ILE A 333 13.53 3.10 -13.04
C ILE A 333 13.96 3.06 -11.57
N ILE A 334 13.40 2.15 -10.78
CA ILE A 334 13.76 1.98 -9.37
C ILE A 334 15.27 1.74 -9.23
N HIS A 335 15.82 0.81 -10.01
CA HIS A 335 17.24 0.48 -10.00
C HIS A 335 18.11 1.70 -10.29
N SER A 336 17.77 2.48 -11.33
CA SER A 336 18.49 3.69 -11.69
C SER A 336 18.53 4.73 -10.57
N VAL A 337 17.38 4.93 -9.87
CA VAL A 337 17.29 5.89 -8.76
C VAL A 337 18.07 5.40 -7.54
N GLU A 338 17.98 4.12 -7.21
CA GLU A 338 18.63 3.54 -6.02
C GLU A 338 20.15 3.51 -6.10
N HIS A 339 20.72 3.61 -7.31
CA HIS A 339 22.16 3.77 -7.55
C HIS A 339 22.63 5.24 -7.56
N SER A 340 21.69 6.17 -7.44
CA SER A 340 21.99 7.58 -7.25
C SER A 340 22.04 7.93 -5.76
N GLU A 341 22.78 8.98 -5.42
CA GLU A 341 22.84 9.51 -4.05
C GLU A 341 21.64 10.42 -3.70
N LEU A 342 20.57 10.40 -4.50
CA LEU A 342 19.45 11.34 -4.40
C LEU A 342 18.38 10.93 -3.38
N ILE A 343 18.43 9.71 -2.83
CA ILE A 343 17.44 9.28 -1.82
C ILE A 343 17.73 9.96 -0.50
N THR A 344 16.85 10.88 -0.11
CA THR A 344 16.99 11.62 1.15
C THR A 344 16.52 10.80 2.36
N VAL A 345 17.38 10.64 3.33
CA VAL A 345 17.08 9.94 4.59
C VAL A 345 17.18 10.91 5.77
N PRO A 346 16.18 10.94 6.69
CA PRO A 346 16.30 11.73 7.92
C PRO A 346 17.43 11.19 8.80
N GLN A 347 18.41 12.05 9.13
CA GLN A 347 19.61 11.62 9.90
C GLN A 347 19.51 11.89 11.41
N LYS A 348 18.37 12.28 11.94
CA LYS A 348 18.24 12.57 13.37
C LYS A 348 18.05 11.31 14.19
N PRO A 349 18.88 11.09 15.24
CA PRO A 349 18.74 9.93 16.12
C PRO A 349 17.40 9.94 16.86
N PRO A 350 16.95 8.78 17.37
CA PRO A 350 15.70 8.68 18.14
C PRO A 350 15.80 9.52 19.42
N ASN A 351 14.98 10.57 19.54
CA ASN A 351 15.02 11.52 20.67
C ASN A 351 14.21 11.08 21.90
N ILE A 352 13.39 10.02 21.78
CA ILE A 352 12.42 9.68 22.83
C ILE A 352 12.84 8.39 23.52
N ARG A 353 13.11 8.48 24.83
CA ARG A 353 13.30 7.31 25.69
C ARG A 353 11.94 6.61 25.91
N THR A 354 11.75 5.47 25.27
CA THR A 354 10.60 4.58 25.39
C THR A 354 11.09 3.21 25.85
N VAL A 355 10.20 2.28 26.20
CA VAL A 355 10.54 0.89 26.53
C VAL A 355 11.43 0.22 25.44
N ARG A 356 11.31 0.66 24.17
CA ARG A 356 12.10 0.15 23.04
C ARG A 356 13.26 1.08 22.64
N PHE A 357 13.62 2.04 23.47
CA PHE A 357 14.67 3.02 23.13
C PHE A 357 16.01 2.36 22.82
N VAL A 358 16.43 1.36 23.62
CA VAL A 358 17.68 0.62 23.40
C VAL A 358 17.68 0.00 22.00
N THR A 359 16.63 -0.75 21.63
CA THR A 359 16.51 -1.38 20.31
C THR A 359 16.52 -0.34 19.18
N LYS A 360 15.79 0.77 19.34
CA LYS A 360 15.79 1.87 18.36
C LYS A 360 17.15 2.50 18.17
N SER A 361 17.88 2.73 19.27
CA SER A 361 19.24 3.27 19.26
C SER A 361 20.23 2.32 18.58
N ILE A 362 20.15 1.04 18.90
CA ILE A 362 21.00 0.01 18.29
C ILE A 362 20.73 -0.08 16.77
N CYS A 363 19.48 -0.12 16.34
CA CYS A 363 19.15 -0.14 14.91
C CYS A 363 19.66 1.12 14.17
N TYR A 364 19.57 2.29 14.79
CA TYR A 364 20.11 3.54 14.25
C TYR A 364 21.63 3.45 14.08
N HIS A 365 22.35 3.09 15.14
CA HIS A 365 23.81 2.98 15.08
C HIS A 365 24.29 1.84 14.20
N ALA A 366 23.52 0.76 14.06
CA ALA A 366 23.81 -0.32 13.13
C ALA A 366 23.88 0.15 11.68
N VAL A 367 22.95 1.02 11.28
CA VAL A 367 22.96 1.59 9.92
C VAL A 367 24.15 2.51 9.72
N HIS A 368 24.48 3.36 10.69
CA HIS A 368 25.65 4.24 10.62
C HIS A 368 26.96 3.44 10.58
N ILE A 369 27.14 2.48 11.49
CA ILE A 369 28.30 1.60 11.48
C ILE A 369 28.41 0.86 10.15
N ALA A 370 27.30 0.32 9.63
CA ALA A 370 27.31 -0.39 8.36
C ALA A 370 27.76 0.50 7.19
N ASN A 371 27.36 1.77 7.17
CA ASN A 371 27.81 2.74 6.19
C ASN A 371 29.30 3.09 6.37
N ASP A 372 29.74 3.34 7.61
CA ASP A 372 31.13 3.73 7.93
C ASP A 372 32.12 2.62 7.56
N VAL A 373 31.80 1.35 7.85
CA VAL A 373 32.65 0.19 7.52
C VAL A 373 32.34 -0.41 6.15
N GLN A 374 31.43 0.18 5.38
CA GLN A 374 30.98 -0.32 4.07
C GLN A 374 30.49 -1.79 4.11
N ALA A 375 29.78 -2.15 5.17
CA ALA A 375 29.22 -3.48 5.33
C ALA A 375 28.24 -3.80 4.21
N LYS A 376 28.32 -5.00 3.63
CA LYS A 376 27.45 -5.44 2.53
C LYS A 376 26.03 -5.77 3.01
N ALA A 377 25.88 -6.22 4.26
CA ALA A 377 24.57 -6.52 4.81
C ALA A 377 24.45 -6.18 6.31
N ILE A 378 23.22 -5.84 6.71
CA ILE A 378 22.78 -5.80 8.10
C ILE A 378 21.87 -7.00 8.30
N CYS A 379 22.30 -7.94 9.15
CA CYS A 379 21.56 -9.14 9.50
C CYS A 379 20.81 -8.92 10.81
N THR A 380 19.52 -9.22 10.88
CA THR A 380 18.77 -9.12 12.14
C THR A 380 17.95 -10.37 12.39
N LEU A 381 17.98 -10.83 13.65
CA LEU A 381 17.11 -11.88 14.16
C LEU A 381 15.88 -11.24 14.81
N THR A 382 14.70 -11.65 14.40
CA THR A 382 13.45 -11.08 14.92
C THR A 382 12.32 -12.09 14.89
N ASN A 383 11.43 -12.03 15.89
CA ASN A 383 10.22 -12.83 15.92
C ASN A 383 8.97 -12.06 15.45
N SER A 384 8.99 -10.72 15.55
CA SER A 384 7.86 -9.84 15.20
C SER A 384 8.12 -8.96 13.98
N GLY A 385 9.32 -8.98 13.41
CA GLY A 385 9.72 -8.09 12.33
C GLY A 385 10.11 -6.67 12.77
N TYR A 386 9.94 -6.30 14.04
CA TYR A 386 10.11 -4.93 14.53
C TYR A 386 11.46 -4.29 14.12
N THR A 387 12.57 -5.02 14.27
CA THR A 387 13.90 -4.52 13.91
C THR A 387 14.03 -4.28 12.40
N ALA A 388 13.39 -5.08 11.57
CA ALA A 388 13.37 -4.88 10.13
C ALA A 388 12.77 -3.51 9.76
N PHE A 389 11.63 -3.14 10.34
CA PHE A 389 11.03 -1.82 10.16
C PHE A 389 11.94 -0.70 10.64
N GLN A 390 12.61 -0.88 11.80
CA GLN A 390 13.52 0.13 12.35
C GLN A 390 14.74 0.35 11.45
N VAL A 391 15.38 -0.69 10.97
CA VAL A 391 16.56 -0.61 10.10
C VAL A 391 16.16 -0.06 8.72
N SER A 392 15.09 -0.58 8.12
CA SER A 392 14.61 -0.17 6.80
C SER A 392 14.31 1.33 6.73
N ALA A 393 13.71 1.90 7.77
CA ALA A 393 13.36 3.32 7.77
C ALA A 393 14.57 4.27 7.67
N TRP A 394 15.79 3.79 7.97
CA TRP A 394 17.04 4.54 7.80
C TRP A 394 17.69 4.36 6.42
N ARG A 395 17.09 3.58 5.52
CA ARG A 395 17.54 3.40 4.13
C ARG A 395 19.04 3.10 4.01
N PRO A 396 19.58 2.04 4.66
CA PRO A 396 21.01 1.72 4.56
C PRO A 396 21.41 1.37 3.13
N ASN A 397 22.68 1.64 2.79
CA ASN A 397 23.27 1.17 1.54
C ASN A 397 23.40 -0.36 1.51
N SER A 398 23.56 -0.96 2.69
CA SER A 398 23.67 -2.42 2.87
C SER A 398 22.35 -3.14 2.60
N HIS A 399 22.41 -4.44 2.27
CA HIS A 399 21.24 -5.31 2.26
C HIS A 399 20.68 -5.49 3.68
N ILE A 400 19.36 -5.58 3.82
CA ILE A 400 18.71 -5.87 5.10
C ILE A 400 18.24 -7.33 5.07
N LEU A 401 18.97 -8.20 5.76
CA LEU A 401 18.69 -9.64 5.81
C LEU A 401 18.05 -9.98 7.16
N VAL A 402 16.81 -10.46 7.11
CA VAL A 402 16.01 -10.74 8.29
C VAL A 402 15.88 -12.25 8.46
N PHE A 403 16.22 -12.75 9.64
CA PHE A 403 16.12 -14.16 10.00
C PHE A 403 15.05 -14.35 11.07
N THR A 404 14.13 -15.29 10.85
CA THR A 404 13.00 -15.52 11.74
C THR A 404 12.50 -16.95 11.71
N SER A 405 12.09 -17.46 12.87
CA SER A 405 11.36 -18.73 12.98
C SER A 405 9.84 -18.57 12.75
N ASN A 406 9.35 -17.34 12.65
CA ASN A 406 7.95 -17.07 12.41
C ASN A 406 7.65 -17.02 10.89
N LYS A 407 7.11 -18.12 10.35
CA LYS A 407 6.81 -18.24 8.93
C LYS A 407 5.85 -17.17 8.40
N ARG A 408 4.93 -16.65 9.25
CA ARG A 408 3.94 -15.65 8.81
C ARG A 408 4.57 -14.30 8.46
N ILE A 409 5.58 -13.87 9.21
CA ILE A 409 6.19 -12.57 8.93
C ILE A 409 7.11 -12.60 7.71
N LEU A 410 7.50 -13.76 7.19
CA LEU A 410 8.37 -13.86 6.01
C LEU A 410 7.74 -13.13 4.81
N THR A 411 6.45 -13.38 4.55
CA THR A 411 5.71 -12.74 3.47
C THR A 411 5.34 -11.30 3.82
N GLN A 412 4.91 -11.03 5.06
CA GLN A 412 4.58 -9.67 5.50
C GLN A 412 5.77 -8.70 5.33
N LEU A 413 6.98 -9.14 5.67
CA LEU A 413 8.18 -8.33 5.55
C LEU A 413 8.59 -8.01 4.10
N ASN A 414 8.02 -8.70 3.13
CA ASN A 414 8.34 -8.45 1.72
C ASN A 414 7.79 -7.11 1.19
N LEU A 415 6.89 -6.44 1.91
CA LEU A 415 6.46 -5.07 1.61
C LEU A 415 7.49 -4.02 2.09
N ILE A 416 8.41 -4.37 3.00
CA ILE A 416 9.30 -3.41 3.65
C ILE A 416 10.52 -3.13 2.77
N TRP A 417 10.84 -1.87 2.57
CA TRP A 417 11.95 -1.43 1.73
C TRP A 417 13.27 -2.13 2.10
N GLY A 418 13.96 -2.67 1.10
CA GLY A 418 15.28 -3.30 1.22
C GLY A 418 15.31 -4.63 1.96
N VAL A 419 14.22 -5.04 2.61
CA VAL A 419 14.18 -6.26 3.42
C VAL A 419 14.12 -7.52 2.56
N LYS A 420 14.94 -8.51 2.91
CA LYS A 420 14.84 -9.91 2.47
C LYS A 420 14.79 -10.81 3.70
N ALA A 421 13.70 -11.57 3.84
CA ALA A 421 13.47 -12.42 4.99
C ALA A 421 13.80 -13.89 4.68
N PHE A 422 14.37 -14.59 5.66
CA PHE A 422 14.74 -15.99 5.60
C PHE A 422 14.19 -16.73 6.82
N PHE A 423 13.69 -17.93 6.59
CA PHE A 423 13.34 -18.82 7.70
C PHE A 423 14.60 -19.31 8.40
N TYR A 424 14.61 -19.20 9.73
CA TYR A 424 15.70 -19.68 10.58
C TYR A 424 15.16 -20.01 11.97
N ASP A 425 15.41 -21.23 12.46
CA ASP A 425 14.89 -21.74 13.73
C ASP A 425 15.96 -22.47 14.61
N SER A 426 17.22 -22.43 14.18
CA SER A 426 18.31 -23.18 14.85
C SER A 426 19.06 -22.29 15.85
N PHE A 427 18.39 -21.90 16.95
CA PHE A 427 18.99 -21.07 17.99
C PHE A 427 19.78 -21.89 18.99
N GLU A 428 21.11 -21.99 18.82
CA GLU A 428 22.00 -22.70 19.75
C GLU A 428 22.68 -21.72 20.72
N SER A 429 23.71 -21.03 20.23
CA SER A 429 24.42 -19.97 20.93
C SER A 429 24.54 -18.74 20.04
N THR A 430 24.81 -17.58 20.60
CA THR A 430 24.94 -16.35 19.82
C THR A 430 26.02 -16.48 18.73
N ASP A 431 27.19 -17.06 19.05
CA ASP A 431 28.29 -17.20 18.09
C ASP A 431 27.90 -18.15 16.94
N LYS A 432 27.42 -19.35 17.27
CA LYS A 432 26.98 -20.31 16.24
C LYS A 432 25.86 -19.78 15.39
N THR A 433 24.89 -19.08 15.98
CA THR A 433 23.80 -18.45 15.24
C THR A 433 24.31 -17.40 14.27
N VAL A 434 25.22 -16.52 14.70
CA VAL A 434 25.84 -15.51 13.81
C VAL A 434 26.60 -16.18 12.68
N GLU A 435 27.39 -17.23 12.95
CA GLU A 435 28.09 -17.99 11.92
C GLU A 435 27.12 -18.60 10.88
N GLN A 436 26.02 -19.20 11.35
CA GLN A 436 25.05 -19.85 10.48
C GLN A 436 24.32 -18.83 9.60
N ILE A 437 23.88 -17.69 10.15
CA ILE A 437 23.20 -16.66 9.35
C ILE A 437 24.15 -15.99 8.35
N ASN A 438 25.42 -15.78 8.71
CA ASN A 438 26.45 -15.28 7.80
C ASN A 438 26.67 -16.28 6.64
N LYS A 439 26.72 -17.58 6.95
CA LYS A 439 26.79 -18.64 5.93
C LYS A 439 25.56 -18.61 4.99
N ILE A 440 24.34 -18.49 5.52
CA ILE A 440 23.12 -18.39 4.71
C ILE A 440 23.20 -17.15 3.81
N ALA A 441 23.63 -16.00 4.33
CA ALA A 441 23.80 -14.79 3.54
C ALA A 441 24.75 -14.99 2.35
N LYS A 442 25.86 -15.69 2.57
CA LYS A 442 26.83 -16.07 1.55
C LYS A 442 26.26 -17.06 0.54
N ASP A 443 25.67 -18.16 1.00
CA ASP A 443 25.11 -19.20 0.14
C ASP A 443 23.98 -18.66 -0.76
N LYS A 444 23.27 -17.62 -0.31
CA LYS A 444 22.24 -16.91 -1.09
C LYS A 444 22.81 -15.78 -1.98
N GLY A 445 24.14 -15.56 -1.98
CA GLY A 445 24.83 -14.59 -2.83
C GLY A 445 24.58 -13.13 -2.47
N TYR A 446 24.39 -12.81 -1.19
CA TYR A 446 24.29 -11.43 -0.70
C TYR A 446 25.64 -10.87 -0.27
N VAL A 447 26.58 -11.73 0.08
CA VAL A 447 27.91 -11.38 0.57
C VAL A 447 28.93 -12.40 0.06
N ASP A 448 30.17 -11.96 -0.11
CA ASP A 448 31.32 -12.77 -0.49
C ASP A 448 32.30 -12.95 0.68
N LYS A 449 33.29 -13.83 0.51
CA LYS A 449 34.34 -14.02 1.51
C LYS A 449 35.16 -12.73 1.69
N GLY A 450 35.28 -12.28 2.92
CA GLY A 450 35.98 -11.03 3.27
C GLY A 450 35.06 -9.82 3.41
N ASP A 451 33.80 -9.93 3.01
CA ASP A 451 32.83 -8.86 3.23
C ASP A 451 32.50 -8.67 4.72
N LEU A 452 32.17 -7.43 5.09
CA LEU A 452 31.74 -7.08 6.44
C LEU A 452 30.20 -7.15 6.54
N LEU A 453 29.74 -7.66 7.68
CA LEU A 453 28.33 -7.76 8.09
C LEU A 453 28.12 -7.10 9.45
N VAL A 454 26.98 -6.45 9.63
CA VAL A 454 26.51 -5.97 10.92
C VAL A 454 25.38 -6.87 11.41
N ASN A 455 25.58 -7.56 12.52
CA ASN A 455 24.62 -8.49 13.09
C ASN A 455 23.89 -7.87 14.29
N LEU A 456 22.57 -7.89 14.29
CA LEU A 456 21.68 -7.41 15.32
C LEU A 456 20.99 -8.58 16.00
N THR A 457 21.25 -8.78 17.31
CA THR A 457 20.70 -9.90 18.08
C THR A 457 20.21 -9.47 19.46
N ALA A 458 19.37 -10.29 20.06
CA ALA A 458 19.11 -10.25 21.48
C ALA A 458 20.13 -11.13 22.21
N MET A 459 20.67 -10.67 23.33
CA MET A 459 21.50 -11.51 24.20
C MET A 459 20.87 -11.54 25.60
N PRO A 460 20.61 -12.73 26.15
CA PRO A 460 20.80 -14.07 25.56
C PRO A 460 19.87 -14.36 24.37
N ILE A 461 20.38 -15.06 23.36
CA ILE A 461 19.61 -15.31 22.11
C ILE A 461 18.40 -16.23 22.33
N ILE A 462 18.50 -17.11 23.34
CA ILE A 462 17.47 -18.10 23.70
C ILE A 462 16.18 -17.41 24.21
N ASP A 463 16.34 -16.26 24.88
CA ASP A 463 15.20 -15.55 25.49
C ASP A 463 14.31 -14.85 24.47
N LYS A 464 14.71 -14.84 23.17
CA LYS A 464 13.98 -14.18 22.07
C LYS A 464 13.52 -12.75 22.40
N GLY A 465 14.31 -12.07 23.23
CA GLY A 465 14.06 -10.72 23.72
C GLY A 465 14.21 -9.63 22.66
N MET A 466 14.16 -8.37 23.12
CA MET A 466 14.44 -7.22 22.25
C MET A 466 15.92 -7.14 21.90
N VAL A 467 16.22 -6.76 20.66
CA VAL A 467 17.61 -6.53 20.20
C VAL A 467 18.32 -5.55 21.14
N ASN A 468 19.43 -6.00 21.69
CA ASN A 468 20.26 -5.28 22.65
C ASN A 468 21.76 -5.35 22.31
N THR A 469 22.13 -6.03 21.22
CA THR A 469 23.53 -6.26 20.82
C THR A 469 23.73 -6.03 19.33
N LEU A 470 24.87 -5.40 19.01
CA LEU A 470 25.39 -5.19 17.67
C LEU A 470 26.77 -5.82 17.58
N ARG A 471 27.01 -6.60 16.51
CA ARG A 471 28.34 -7.22 16.25
C ARG A 471 28.69 -7.01 14.77
N VAL A 472 29.91 -6.54 14.52
CA VAL A 472 30.51 -6.55 13.18
C VAL A 472 31.26 -7.88 12.98
N SER A 473 31.03 -8.53 11.84
CA SER A 473 31.64 -9.81 11.48
C SER A 473 32.22 -9.76 10.07
N ILE A 474 33.27 -10.55 9.83
CA ILE A 474 33.82 -10.82 8.50
C ILE A 474 33.29 -12.19 8.03
N VAL A 475 32.91 -12.31 6.75
CA VAL A 475 32.42 -13.57 6.14
C VAL A 475 33.55 -14.53 5.85
#